data_6ffffde6fd3275f64c2663f28de9ef62
#
_entry.id   6ffffde6fd3275f64c2663f28de9ef62
#
_cell.length_a   1.000
_cell.length_b   1.000
_cell.length_c   1.000
_cell.angle_alpha   90.00
_cell.angle_beta   90.00
_cell.angle_gamma   90.00
#
_symmetry.space_group_name_H-M   'P 1'
#
loop_
_entity.id
_entity.type
_entity.pdbx_description
1 polymer ?
#
loop_
_entity_poly.entity_id
_entity_poly.type
_entity_poly.pdbx_seq_one_letter_code
_entity_poly.pdbx_strand_id
1 'polypeptide(L)'
;MTERLDLVIKNGTLVLGGGSYRMAVGIQDGKVAVLGREEFLPPTKEEIDATGLHVLPGIVDSEAHPGCYVPFKYDMTTESRAAACAGITSWGIQAPSTRLGTEPFKEVVTGADVVSFNKCFHTAVEIIESVSMVDCYLTYMLETDEQANEIPQYAEEHGVTSYKLYMQTRGMKGMRADQDNNWPSRRAGLGTGIDDGTVYLVMENVAHLGYPAICHIHPENWEIARIFEERLRQAGRNDFGAWTDRSPDFLEAQHVHAYSYIARQTPGHVRLYLQHATTKLTFDEIARARAEGLEVYAQTGPAWLWMEPQYGWRINVPLRRRDNIEALWVALADGTVDVVGSDHVVAWEPSSYEEMYNPNIWSCRTGFSRVEMMLPALLSEGVNKGRLSIERVVQVACENPAKTSGIWGRKGSLLPGFDADVVIVDLSREVKVNKGHINTRSGWSLMEGHTFKGWPVKTILRGKVTAEWAKDSPGMRPVGDPRGRYLRRELGTPRPGSMEVNSPVRVSRTDRWLADPYQRPGFSPETLKYTKPRGK
;
A
#
# COMPACT_ATOMS: atom_id res chain seq x y z
N MET A 1 26.29 3.19 -37.26
CA MET A 1 25.74 4.39 -36.58
C MET A 1 25.56 3.99 -35.11
N THR A 2 26.25 4.64 -34.20
CA THR A 2 26.05 4.43 -32.75
C THR A 2 24.60 4.77 -32.47
N GLU A 3 23.85 3.83 -31.91
CA GLU A 3 22.44 4.01 -31.58
C GLU A 3 22.34 5.14 -30.55
N ARG A 4 21.48 6.13 -30.83
CA ARG A 4 21.37 7.34 -30.02
C ARG A 4 20.35 7.13 -28.93
N LEU A 5 20.71 7.39 -27.67
CA LEU A 5 19.77 7.32 -26.53
C LEU A 5 18.58 8.28 -26.73
N ASP A 6 17.42 7.92 -26.19
CA ASP A 6 16.26 8.80 -26.21
C ASP A 6 16.40 9.96 -25.21
N LEU A 7 16.89 9.66 -23.99
CA LEU A 7 17.05 10.61 -22.90
C LEU A 7 18.27 10.26 -22.06
N VAL A 8 18.99 11.28 -21.60
CA VAL A 8 20.02 11.16 -20.56
C VAL A 8 19.67 12.08 -19.39
N ILE A 9 19.68 11.55 -18.18
CA ILE A 9 19.60 12.33 -16.94
C ILE A 9 21.02 12.42 -16.38
N LYS A 10 21.55 13.63 -16.24
CA LYS A 10 22.95 13.89 -15.94
C LYS A 10 23.17 14.82 -14.75
N ASN A 11 24.40 14.91 -14.25
CA ASN A 11 24.87 15.80 -13.19
C ASN A 11 24.22 15.59 -11.80
N GLY A 12 23.25 14.68 -11.67
CA GLY A 12 22.58 14.36 -10.41
C GLY A 12 23.34 13.32 -9.59
N THR A 13 22.88 13.11 -8.37
CA THR A 13 23.28 11.96 -7.56
C THR A 13 22.26 10.84 -7.77
N LEU A 14 22.65 9.78 -8.47
CA LEU A 14 21.85 8.56 -8.62
C LEU A 14 21.79 7.84 -7.27
N VAL A 15 20.59 7.52 -6.81
CA VAL A 15 20.37 6.80 -5.55
C VAL A 15 19.70 5.48 -5.83
N LEU A 16 20.32 4.40 -5.39
CA LEU A 16 19.77 3.03 -5.38
C LEU A 16 19.75 2.53 -3.92
N GLY A 17 19.03 1.46 -3.65
CA GLY A 17 18.98 0.91 -2.28
C GLY A 17 20.32 0.45 -1.71
N GLY A 18 21.32 0.21 -2.58
CA GLY A 18 22.67 -0.19 -2.19
C GLY A 18 23.67 0.97 -2.08
N GLY A 19 23.31 2.21 -2.44
CA GLY A 19 24.24 3.35 -2.37
C GLY A 19 23.87 4.51 -3.27
N SER A 20 24.62 5.60 -3.12
CA SER A 20 24.51 6.83 -3.92
C SER A 20 25.73 7.00 -4.84
N TYR A 21 25.51 7.38 -6.10
CA TYR A 21 26.52 7.36 -7.15
C TYR A 21 26.52 8.63 -7.99
N ARG A 22 27.68 9.10 -8.41
CA ARG A 22 27.85 10.15 -9.42
C ARG A 22 27.82 9.53 -10.82
N MET A 23 26.63 9.18 -11.28
CA MET A 23 26.40 8.52 -12.57
C MET A 23 25.20 9.16 -13.27
N ALA A 24 25.27 9.23 -14.60
CA ALA A 24 24.14 9.57 -15.45
C ALA A 24 23.33 8.32 -15.77
N VAL A 25 22.06 8.50 -16.07
CA VAL A 25 21.10 7.46 -16.46
C VAL A 25 20.78 7.63 -17.93
N GLY A 26 21.20 6.69 -18.77
CA GLY A 26 20.88 6.65 -20.19
C GLY A 26 19.64 5.77 -20.44
N ILE A 27 18.67 6.34 -21.16
CA ILE A 27 17.35 5.75 -21.39
C ILE A 27 17.16 5.52 -22.88
N GLN A 28 16.69 4.31 -23.23
CA GLN A 28 16.33 3.89 -24.59
C GLN A 28 15.03 3.09 -24.55
N ASP A 29 14.08 3.41 -25.43
CA ASP A 29 12.80 2.70 -25.57
C ASP A 29 12.03 2.53 -24.25
N GLY A 30 12.09 3.57 -23.42
CA GLY A 30 11.41 3.61 -22.12
C GLY A 30 12.05 2.76 -21.02
N LYS A 31 13.27 2.23 -21.26
CA LYS A 31 14.03 1.44 -20.30
C LYS A 31 15.35 2.12 -19.95
N VAL A 32 15.87 1.82 -18.77
CA VAL A 32 17.25 2.13 -18.43
C VAL A 32 18.16 1.25 -19.30
N ALA A 33 18.90 1.89 -20.19
CA ALA A 33 19.82 1.20 -21.10
C ALA A 33 21.22 1.11 -20.50
N VAL A 34 21.67 2.18 -19.85
CA VAL A 34 23.04 2.27 -19.33
C VAL A 34 23.12 3.22 -18.13
N LEU A 35 24.00 2.86 -17.18
CA LEU A 35 24.46 3.73 -16.10
C LEU A 35 25.95 3.96 -16.27
N GLY A 36 26.41 5.20 -16.18
CA GLY A 36 27.83 5.50 -16.36
C GLY A 36 28.17 6.96 -16.13
N ARG A 37 29.45 7.30 -16.25
CA ARG A 37 29.86 8.70 -16.31
C ARG A 37 29.40 9.28 -17.63
N GLU A 38 28.98 10.53 -17.63
CA GLU A 38 28.39 11.22 -18.78
C GLU A 38 29.28 11.15 -20.03
N GLU A 39 30.58 11.34 -19.86
CA GLU A 39 31.56 11.33 -20.94
C GLU A 39 31.68 9.99 -21.70
N PHE A 40 31.15 8.91 -21.14
CA PHE A 40 31.18 7.57 -21.74
C PHE A 40 29.81 7.11 -22.25
N LEU A 41 28.77 7.95 -22.13
CA LEU A 41 27.44 7.59 -22.63
C LEU A 41 27.34 7.84 -24.15
N PRO A 42 26.53 7.05 -24.86
CA PRO A 42 26.19 7.34 -26.25
C PRO A 42 25.53 8.72 -26.40
N PRO A 43 25.59 9.34 -27.59
CA PRO A 43 24.83 10.57 -27.87
C PRO A 43 23.35 10.40 -27.57
N THR A 44 22.69 11.46 -27.14
CA THR A 44 21.27 11.44 -26.77
C THR A 44 20.43 12.41 -27.62
N LYS A 45 19.11 12.18 -27.68
CA LYS A 45 18.15 13.09 -28.31
C LYS A 45 17.76 14.21 -27.34
N GLU A 46 17.55 13.88 -26.07
CA GLU A 46 17.10 14.78 -25.01
C GLU A 46 17.98 14.64 -23.78
N GLU A 47 18.11 15.72 -23.01
CA GLU A 47 18.86 15.74 -21.77
C GLU A 47 18.05 16.39 -20.64
N ILE A 48 18.19 15.85 -19.43
CA ILE A 48 17.72 16.47 -18.20
C ILE A 48 18.92 16.71 -17.29
N ASP A 49 19.16 17.97 -16.97
CA ASP A 49 20.18 18.37 -16.01
C ASP A 49 19.61 18.29 -14.58
N ALA A 50 20.20 17.41 -13.78
CA ALA A 50 19.86 17.20 -12.37
C ALA A 50 20.92 17.75 -11.41
N THR A 51 21.67 18.78 -11.81
CA THR A 51 22.71 19.39 -10.96
C THR A 51 22.16 19.76 -9.59
N GLY A 52 22.81 19.25 -8.52
CA GLY A 52 22.41 19.50 -7.14
C GLY A 52 21.21 18.67 -6.66
N LEU A 53 20.63 17.86 -7.53
CA LEU A 53 19.45 17.05 -7.25
C LEU A 53 19.80 15.57 -7.09
N HIS A 54 18.85 14.81 -6.55
CA HIS A 54 18.98 13.35 -6.41
C HIS A 54 18.02 12.67 -7.40
N VAL A 55 18.51 11.63 -8.05
CA VAL A 55 17.79 10.84 -9.06
C VAL A 55 17.48 9.48 -8.45
N LEU A 56 16.22 9.24 -8.13
CA LEU A 56 15.73 8.01 -7.50
C LEU A 56 14.90 7.20 -8.50
N PRO A 57 14.76 5.88 -8.30
CA PRO A 57 13.70 5.13 -8.96
C PRO A 57 12.35 5.75 -8.67
N GLY A 58 11.41 5.64 -9.61
CA GLY A 58 10.04 6.06 -9.39
C GLY A 58 9.42 5.33 -8.20
N ILE A 59 8.65 6.05 -7.42
CA ILE A 59 7.99 5.53 -6.22
C ILE A 59 6.99 4.43 -6.62
N VAL A 60 6.99 3.34 -5.87
CA VAL A 60 6.01 2.25 -5.95
C VAL A 60 5.12 2.35 -4.71
N ASP A 61 3.95 2.93 -4.86
CA ASP A 61 2.96 2.98 -3.78
C ASP A 61 2.12 1.70 -3.77
N SER A 62 2.23 0.94 -2.70
CA SER A 62 1.61 -0.38 -2.59
C SER A 62 0.15 -0.35 -2.14
N GLU A 63 -0.40 0.81 -1.80
CA GLU A 63 -1.74 0.89 -1.24
C GLU A 63 -2.44 2.21 -1.54
N ALA A 64 -3.49 2.12 -2.35
CA ALA A 64 -4.42 3.21 -2.59
C ALA A 64 -5.82 2.67 -2.91
N HIS A 65 -6.83 3.50 -2.65
CA HIS A 65 -8.24 3.11 -2.72
C HIS A 65 -9.08 4.00 -3.65
N PRO A 66 -8.71 4.21 -4.93
CA PRO A 66 -9.57 4.91 -5.86
C PRO A 66 -10.88 4.12 -6.06
N GLY A 67 -11.98 4.86 -6.27
CA GLY A 67 -13.32 4.27 -6.38
C GLY A 67 -13.99 3.99 -5.04
N CYS A 68 -13.35 4.33 -3.91
CA CYS A 68 -13.90 4.06 -2.58
C CYS A 68 -15.17 4.86 -2.29
N TYR A 69 -15.22 6.12 -2.71
CA TYR A 69 -16.33 7.05 -2.41
C TYR A 69 -16.99 7.68 -3.64
N VAL A 70 -16.38 7.55 -4.80
CA VAL A 70 -16.90 8.04 -6.08
C VAL A 70 -16.60 7.00 -7.16
N PRO A 71 -17.18 7.10 -8.38
CA PRO A 71 -16.90 6.13 -9.44
C PRO A 71 -15.42 5.94 -9.72
N PHE A 72 -15.00 4.70 -9.92
CA PHE A 72 -13.59 4.34 -10.09
C PHE A 72 -12.89 5.13 -11.19
N LYS A 73 -13.54 5.32 -12.35
CA LYS A 73 -12.99 6.11 -13.46
C LYS A 73 -12.72 7.56 -13.06
N TYR A 74 -13.60 8.15 -12.26
CA TYR A 74 -13.45 9.55 -11.82
C TYR A 74 -12.23 9.69 -10.89
N ASP A 75 -12.13 8.83 -9.85
CA ASP A 75 -10.96 8.82 -8.97
C ASP A 75 -9.67 8.53 -9.73
N MET A 76 -9.65 7.53 -10.61
CA MET A 76 -8.47 7.22 -11.41
C MET A 76 -8.01 8.41 -12.25
N THR A 77 -8.94 9.19 -12.82
CA THR A 77 -8.62 10.37 -13.62
C THR A 77 -7.96 11.47 -12.79
N THR A 78 -8.45 11.72 -11.59
CA THR A 78 -7.97 12.84 -10.75
C THR A 78 -6.76 12.40 -9.91
N GLU A 79 -6.87 11.28 -9.23
CA GLU A 79 -5.90 10.88 -8.21
C GLU A 79 -4.62 10.29 -8.81
N SER A 80 -4.68 9.70 -10.01
CA SER A 80 -3.45 9.29 -10.71
C SER A 80 -2.58 10.49 -11.13
N ARG A 81 -3.18 11.66 -11.33
CA ARG A 81 -2.47 12.93 -11.55
C ARG A 81 -1.77 13.39 -10.27
N ALA A 82 -2.45 13.32 -9.14
CA ALA A 82 -1.85 13.61 -7.84
C ALA A 82 -0.72 12.62 -7.51
N ALA A 83 -0.90 11.34 -7.82
CA ALA A 83 0.14 10.31 -7.68
C ALA A 83 1.39 10.64 -8.53
N ALA A 84 1.22 11.02 -9.80
CA ALA A 84 2.35 11.44 -10.64
C ALA A 84 3.06 12.66 -10.04
N CYS A 85 2.32 13.66 -9.52
CA CYS A 85 2.89 14.82 -8.84
C CYS A 85 3.64 14.45 -7.55
N ALA A 86 3.29 13.34 -6.91
CA ALA A 86 3.95 12.83 -5.72
C ALA A 86 5.24 12.04 -6.00
N GLY A 87 5.61 11.82 -7.26
CA GLY A 87 6.77 11.01 -7.64
C GLY A 87 6.44 9.54 -7.86
N ILE A 88 5.17 9.16 -7.77
CA ILE A 88 4.73 7.77 -7.96
C ILE A 88 4.70 7.45 -9.45
N THR A 89 5.23 6.28 -9.80
CA THR A 89 5.21 5.74 -11.16
C THR A 89 4.51 4.39 -11.25
N SER A 90 4.36 3.71 -10.12
CA SER A 90 3.62 2.45 -10.01
C SER A 90 2.69 2.48 -8.81
N TRP A 91 1.41 2.16 -9.02
CA TRP A 91 0.35 2.35 -8.04
C TRP A 91 -0.43 1.07 -7.78
N GLY A 92 -0.40 0.60 -6.54
CA GLY A 92 -1.15 -0.56 -6.07
C GLY A 92 -2.58 -0.19 -5.70
N ILE A 93 -3.50 -0.55 -6.56
CA ILE A 93 -4.93 -0.28 -6.38
C ILE A 93 -5.56 -1.40 -5.56
N GLN A 94 -6.08 -1.07 -4.39
CA GLN A 94 -6.77 -2.01 -3.52
C GLN A 94 -8.26 -1.68 -3.48
N ALA A 95 -9.06 -2.56 -4.02
CA ALA A 95 -10.50 -2.35 -4.08
C ALA A 95 -11.28 -3.67 -4.02
N PRO A 96 -12.50 -3.67 -3.44
CA PRO A 96 -13.44 -4.77 -3.57
C PRO A 96 -14.09 -4.77 -4.97
N SER A 97 -14.67 -5.90 -5.38
CA SER A 97 -15.31 -6.06 -6.69
C SER A 97 -16.42 -5.02 -6.96
N THR A 98 -17.10 -4.60 -5.91
CA THR A 98 -18.16 -3.59 -5.94
C THR A 98 -17.69 -2.17 -6.30
N ARG A 99 -16.38 -1.94 -6.42
CA ARG A 99 -15.77 -0.61 -6.69
C ARG A 99 -15.03 -0.55 -8.02
N LEU A 100 -14.76 -1.66 -8.65
CA LEU A 100 -14.00 -1.75 -9.90
C LEU A 100 -14.85 -1.71 -11.17
N GLY A 101 -16.18 -1.69 -11.05
CA GLY A 101 -17.11 -1.67 -12.18
C GLY A 101 -17.39 -0.27 -12.73
N THR A 102 -18.21 -0.23 -13.79
CA THR A 102 -18.75 1.01 -14.40
C THR A 102 -20.01 1.50 -13.71
N GLU A 103 -20.61 0.68 -12.84
CA GLU A 103 -21.81 1.06 -12.12
C GLU A 103 -21.57 2.33 -11.29
N PRO A 104 -22.58 3.20 -11.19
CA PRO A 104 -22.49 4.37 -10.34
C PRO A 104 -22.15 3.95 -8.91
N PHE A 105 -21.40 4.81 -8.23
CA PHE A 105 -21.13 4.61 -6.82
C PHE A 105 -22.43 4.40 -6.04
N LYS A 106 -22.51 3.27 -5.32
CA LYS A 106 -23.60 2.99 -4.40
C LYS A 106 -23.17 3.32 -2.99
N GLU A 107 -23.91 4.20 -2.33
CA GLU A 107 -23.62 4.55 -0.93
C GLU A 107 -23.78 3.35 0.00
N VAL A 108 -24.76 2.51 -0.27
CA VAL A 108 -25.01 1.26 0.46
C VAL A 108 -24.76 0.08 -0.49
N VAL A 109 -23.87 -0.82 -0.09
CA VAL A 109 -23.55 -2.06 -0.79
C VAL A 109 -24.21 -3.22 -0.05
N THR A 110 -24.97 -4.05 -0.75
CA THR A 110 -25.56 -5.27 -0.19
C THR A 110 -24.69 -6.49 -0.50
N GLY A 111 -24.90 -7.60 0.20
CA GLY A 111 -24.22 -8.86 -0.11
C GLY A 111 -24.43 -9.33 -1.55
N ALA A 112 -25.61 -9.01 -2.13
CA ALA A 112 -25.93 -9.31 -3.53
C ALA A 112 -25.10 -8.46 -4.54
N ASP A 113 -24.53 -7.35 -4.12
CA ASP A 113 -23.67 -6.52 -4.96
C ASP A 113 -22.23 -7.07 -5.03
N VAL A 114 -21.83 -7.93 -4.09
CA VAL A 114 -20.52 -8.57 -4.11
C VAL A 114 -20.51 -9.66 -5.16
N VAL A 115 -19.66 -9.48 -6.16
CA VAL A 115 -19.57 -10.39 -7.31
C VAL A 115 -18.14 -10.89 -7.48
N SER A 116 -17.97 -11.95 -8.27
CA SER A 116 -16.64 -12.37 -8.75
C SER A 116 -15.91 -11.21 -9.44
N PHE A 117 -14.61 -11.09 -9.23
CA PHE A 117 -13.77 -10.11 -9.93
C PHE A 117 -13.72 -10.34 -11.45
N ASN A 118 -14.06 -11.54 -11.92
CA ASN A 118 -14.20 -11.83 -13.35
C ASN A 118 -15.18 -10.88 -14.06
N LYS A 119 -16.17 -10.37 -13.33
CA LYS A 119 -17.18 -9.47 -13.89
C LYS A 119 -16.72 -8.02 -14.06
N CYS A 120 -15.68 -7.60 -13.35
CA CYS A 120 -15.25 -6.20 -13.34
C CYS A 120 -13.80 -6.00 -13.79
N PHE A 121 -13.01 -7.06 -13.94
CA PHE A 121 -11.58 -6.97 -14.24
C PHE A 121 -11.28 -6.21 -15.54
N HIS A 122 -11.88 -6.62 -16.65
CA HIS A 122 -11.60 -5.99 -17.95
C HIS A 122 -11.97 -4.51 -17.95
N THR A 123 -13.10 -4.16 -17.37
CA THR A 123 -13.53 -2.76 -17.22
C THR A 123 -12.54 -1.95 -16.36
N ALA A 124 -12.03 -2.54 -15.26
CA ALA A 124 -11.04 -1.87 -14.42
C ALA A 124 -9.72 -1.62 -15.18
N VAL A 125 -9.26 -2.60 -15.99
CA VAL A 125 -8.06 -2.46 -16.83
C VAL A 125 -8.27 -1.38 -17.90
N GLU A 126 -9.39 -1.39 -18.62
CA GLU A 126 -9.73 -0.36 -19.61
C GLU A 126 -9.74 1.06 -19.00
N ILE A 127 -10.30 1.20 -17.81
CA ILE A 127 -10.28 2.48 -17.09
C ILE A 127 -8.83 2.89 -16.77
N ILE A 128 -8.04 2.00 -16.17
CA ILE A 128 -6.64 2.28 -15.84
C ILE A 128 -5.88 2.76 -17.07
N GLU A 129 -5.94 2.02 -18.17
CA GLU A 129 -5.18 2.31 -19.39
C GLU A 129 -5.68 3.54 -20.15
N SER A 130 -6.95 3.94 -19.94
CA SER A 130 -7.51 5.11 -20.61
C SER A 130 -7.23 6.42 -19.90
N VAL A 131 -7.11 6.44 -18.56
CA VAL A 131 -7.06 7.70 -17.79
C VAL A 131 -5.90 7.84 -16.82
N SER A 132 -5.17 6.76 -16.50
CA SER A 132 -4.12 6.82 -15.49
C SER A 132 -2.86 7.50 -15.99
N MET A 133 -2.28 8.37 -15.17
CA MET A 133 -0.95 8.98 -15.41
C MET A 133 0.20 8.07 -14.99
N VAL A 134 -0.07 7.00 -14.23
CA VAL A 134 0.91 6.09 -13.64
C VAL A 134 0.55 4.64 -13.96
N ASP A 135 1.53 3.75 -13.96
CA ASP A 135 1.27 2.32 -14.12
C ASP A 135 0.58 1.76 -12.87
N CYS A 136 -0.34 0.81 -13.03
CA CYS A 136 -1.14 0.30 -11.92
C CYS A 136 -1.16 -1.22 -11.88
N TYR A 137 -1.21 -1.78 -10.67
CA TYR A 137 -1.55 -3.18 -10.42
C TYR A 137 -2.69 -3.28 -9.42
N LEU A 138 -3.45 -4.37 -9.52
CA LEU A 138 -4.62 -4.58 -8.66
C LEU A 138 -4.27 -5.48 -7.47
N THR A 139 -4.81 -5.17 -6.31
CA THR A 139 -4.91 -6.03 -5.13
C THR A 139 -6.38 -6.22 -4.82
N TYR A 140 -6.87 -7.45 -4.88
CA TYR A 140 -8.28 -7.73 -4.66
C TYR A 140 -8.62 -7.74 -3.17
N MET A 141 -9.55 -6.89 -2.77
CA MET A 141 -10.12 -6.92 -1.42
C MET A 141 -11.25 -7.95 -1.40
N LEU A 142 -10.98 -9.09 -0.81
CA LEU A 142 -11.92 -10.21 -0.77
C LEU A 142 -12.95 -10.01 0.35
N GLU A 143 -14.19 -10.39 0.08
CA GLU A 143 -15.32 -10.20 0.98
C GLU A 143 -16.11 -11.50 1.22
N THR A 144 -15.85 -12.56 0.44
CA THR A 144 -16.57 -13.84 0.55
C THR A 144 -15.66 -15.05 0.31
N ASP A 145 -16.10 -16.22 0.76
CA ASP A 145 -15.41 -17.50 0.56
C ASP A 145 -15.36 -17.89 -0.92
N GLU A 146 -16.42 -17.53 -1.69
CA GLU A 146 -16.45 -17.76 -3.13
C GLU A 146 -15.31 -17.02 -3.83
N GLN A 147 -15.11 -15.73 -3.50
CA GLN A 147 -13.98 -14.97 -4.03
C GLN A 147 -12.63 -15.53 -3.59
N ALA A 148 -12.53 -16.06 -2.36
CA ALA A 148 -11.31 -16.70 -1.88
C ALA A 148 -11.00 -17.98 -2.68
N ASN A 149 -12.01 -18.77 -3.05
CA ASN A 149 -11.86 -19.97 -3.87
C ASN A 149 -11.50 -19.66 -5.34
N GLU A 150 -11.82 -18.47 -5.84
CA GLU A 150 -11.47 -18.03 -7.21
C GLU A 150 -10.03 -17.49 -7.31
N ILE A 151 -9.26 -17.40 -6.23
CA ILE A 151 -7.88 -16.89 -6.21
C ILE A 151 -6.97 -17.53 -7.29
N PRO A 152 -6.95 -18.85 -7.50
CA PRO A 152 -6.13 -19.45 -8.56
C PRO A 152 -6.47 -18.90 -9.95
N GLN A 153 -7.75 -18.76 -10.27
CA GLN A 153 -8.22 -18.19 -11.54
C GLN A 153 -7.81 -16.71 -11.67
N TYR A 154 -7.95 -15.91 -10.62
CA TYR A 154 -7.54 -14.51 -10.64
C TYR A 154 -6.03 -14.34 -10.88
N ALA A 155 -5.22 -15.24 -10.31
CA ALA A 155 -3.78 -15.21 -10.55
C ALA A 155 -3.44 -15.55 -11.99
N GLU A 156 -4.06 -16.58 -12.56
CA GLU A 156 -3.78 -17.07 -13.91
C GLU A 156 -4.36 -16.13 -14.99
N GLU A 157 -5.64 -15.77 -14.90
CA GLU A 157 -6.33 -15.02 -15.94
C GLU A 157 -6.11 -13.52 -15.83
N HIS A 158 -6.12 -12.96 -14.60
CA HIS A 158 -5.99 -11.53 -14.39
C HIS A 158 -4.53 -11.11 -14.12
N GLY A 159 -3.66 -12.02 -13.71
CA GLY A 159 -2.32 -11.68 -13.21
C GLY A 159 -2.38 -10.89 -11.90
N VAL A 160 -3.38 -11.13 -11.08
CA VAL A 160 -3.51 -10.57 -9.74
C VAL A 160 -2.98 -11.58 -8.74
N THR A 161 -1.95 -11.19 -7.97
CA THR A 161 -1.25 -12.07 -7.03
C THR A 161 -1.25 -11.54 -5.60
N SER A 162 -1.97 -10.45 -5.33
CA SER A 162 -2.13 -9.90 -3.98
C SER A 162 -3.61 -9.80 -3.61
N TYR A 163 -3.92 -10.28 -2.40
CA TYR A 163 -5.29 -10.45 -1.91
C TYR A 163 -5.39 -9.86 -0.51
N LYS A 164 -6.29 -8.88 -0.33
CA LYS A 164 -6.45 -8.14 0.92
C LYS A 164 -7.67 -8.60 1.69
N LEU A 165 -7.48 -8.76 2.98
CA LEU A 165 -8.49 -8.99 3.98
C LEU A 165 -8.62 -7.76 4.89
N TYR A 166 -9.77 -7.10 4.83
CA TYR A 166 -10.04 -5.91 5.63
C TYR A 166 -10.70 -6.30 6.95
N MET A 167 -9.88 -6.51 7.98
CA MET A 167 -10.31 -7.13 9.25
C MET A 167 -11.28 -6.28 10.07
N GLN A 168 -11.48 -5.01 9.74
CA GLN A 168 -12.54 -4.20 10.34
C GLN A 168 -13.96 -4.68 9.98
N THR A 169 -14.12 -5.53 8.95
CA THR A 169 -15.40 -6.14 8.61
C THR A 169 -15.58 -7.53 9.23
N ARG A 170 -14.59 -8.00 9.97
CA ARG A 170 -14.65 -9.28 10.68
C ARG A 170 -15.76 -9.27 11.72
N GLY A 171 -16.45 -10.41 11.87
CA GLY A 171 -17.52 -10.58 12.87
C GLY A 171 -18.79 -9.80 12.57
N MET A 172 -18.86 -9.07 11.47
CA MET A 172 -20.02 -8.25 11.11
C MET A 172 -21.07 -9.01 10.29
N LYS A 173 -20.82 -10.27 9.95
CA LYS A 173 -21.75 -11.14 9.24
C LYS A 173 -23.07 -11.24 10.02
N GLY A 174 -24.15 -10.72 9.43
CA GLY A 174 -25.48 -10.72 10.05
C GLY A 174 -25.75 -9.61 11.08
N MET A 175 -24.82 -8.69 11.35
CA MET A 175 -25.08 -7.51 12.19
C MET A 175 -25.88 -6.46 11.41
N ARG A 176 -26.76 -5.72 12.10
CA ARG A 176 -27.48 -4.59 11.51
C ARG A 176 -26.52 -3.45 11.24
N ALA A 177 -26.68 -2.79 10.08
CA ALA A 177 -26.05 -1.51 9.83
C ALA A 177 -26.53 -0.52 10.89
N ASP A 178 -25.63 0.04 11.69
CA ASP A 178 -25.98 1.17 12.51
C ASP A 178 -26.08 2.43 11.65
N GLN A 179 -26.78 3.43 12.17
CA GLN A 179 -27.09 4.65 11.41
C GLN A 179 -25.91 5.63 11.32
N ASP A 180 -24.82 5.34 12.01
CA ASP A 180 -23.61 6.15 11.96
C ASP A 180 -22.90 5.93 10.62
N ASN A 181 -22.58 7.00 9.92
CA ASN A 181 -21.92 7.08 8.61
C ASN A 181 -20.55 6.34 8.50
N ASN A 182 -20.39 5.23 9.20
CA ASN A 182 -19.20 4.42 9.27
C ASN A 182 -19.18 3.41 8.13
N TRP A 183 -18.16 3.44 7.30
CA TRP A 183 -17.97 2.47 6.21
C TRP A 183 -18.10 1.00 6.64
N PRO A 184 -17.50 0.54 7.76
CA PRO A 184 -17.68 -0.83 8.23
C PRO A 184 -19.11 -1.13 8.68
N SER A 185 -19.77 -0.22 9.40
CA SER A 185 -21.11 -0.43 9.91
C SER A 185 -22.18 -0.50 8.81
N ARG A 186 -21.97 0.18 7.70
CA ARG A 186 -22.86 0.08 6.52
C ARG A 186 -22.83 -1.29 5.86
N ARG A 187 -21.73 -2.04 5.98
CA ARG A 187 -21.62 -3.41 5.48
C ARG A 187 -22.16 -4.45 6.45
N ALA A 188 -22.16 -4.14 7.74
CA ALA A 188 -22.52 -5.07 8.80
C ALA A 188 -23.92 -5.69 8.72
N GLY A 189 -24.87 -4.98 8.10
CA GLY A 189 -26.24 -5.50 7.89
C GLY A 189 -26.43 -6.36 6.63
N LEU A 190 -25.39 -6.62 5.85
CA LEU A 190 -25.52 -6.97 4.44
C LEU A 190 -25.04 -8.39 4.12
N GLY A 191 -24.66 -9.17 5.12
CA GLY A 191 -24.20 -10.55 4.92
C GLY A 191 -22.76 -10.65 4.36
N THR A 192 -22.09 -9.52 4.14
CA THR A 192 -20.66 -9.48 3.83
C THR A 192 -19.85 -9.44 5.11
N GLY A 193 -18.72 -10.07 5.12
CA GLY A 193 -17.80 -10.08 6.25
C GLY A 193 -16.89 -11.28 6.14
N ILE A 194 -15.69 -11.13 6.69
CA ILE A 194 -14.67 -12.17 6.70
C ILE A 194 -14.56 -12.74 8.12
N ASP A 195 -14.29 -14.03 8.20
CA ASP A 195 -13.99 -14.75 9.45
C ASP A 195 -12.66 -15.50 9.33
N ASP A 196 -12.28 -16.24 10.34
CA ASP A 196 -11.04 -17.02 10.32
C ASP A 196 -11.02 -18.09 9.24
N GLY A 197 -12.20 -18.62 8.84
CA GLY A 197 -12.35 -19.55 7.72
C GLY A 197 -11.96 -18.91 6.39
N THR A 198 -12.50 -17.72 6.09
CA THR A 198 -12.13 -16.95 4.91
C THR A 198 -10.64 -16.61 4.90
N VAL A 199 -10.08 -16.22 6.06
CA VAL A 199 -8.65 -15.94 6.20
C VAL A 199 -7.82 -17.18 5.86
N TYR A 200 -8.20 -18.35 6.39
CA TYR A 200 -7.52 -19.60 6.13
C TYR A 200 -7.57 -19.99 4.65
N LEU A 201 -8.74 -19.90 4.00
CA LEU A 201 -8.89 -20.17 2.57
C LEU A 201 -7.98 -19.27 1.70
N VAL A 202 -7.89 -17.99 2.02
CA VAL A 202 -6.99 -17.07 1.30
C VAL A 202 -5.54 -17.46 1.51
N MET A 203 -5.13 -17.77 2.73
CA MET A 203 -3.76 -18.18 3.04
C MET A 203 -3.39 -19.51 2.36
N GLU A 204 -4.30 -20.48 2.33
CA GLU A 204 -4.11 -21.76 1.66
C GLU A 204 -3.91 -21.60 0.15
N ASN A 205 -4.75 -20.80 -0.51
CA ASN A 205 -4.62 -20.51 -1.93
C ASN A 205 -3.33 -19.72 -2.26
N VAL A 206 -2.97 -18.73 -1.43
CA VAL A 206 -1.72 -17.98 -1.58
C VAL A 206 -0.51 -18.91 -1.44
N ALA A 207 -0.53 -19.82 -0.46
CA ALA A 207 0.53 -20.81 -0.27
C ALA A 207 0.64 -21.77 -1.45
N HIS A 208 -0.48 -22.19 -2.02
CA HIS A 208 -0.54 -23.05 -3.20
C HIS A 208 0.04 -22.39 -4.45
N LEU A 209 -0.27 -21.11 -4.68
CA LEU A 209 0.25 -20.36 -5.82
C LEU A 209 1.75 -20.09 -5.72
N GLY A 210 2.30 -19.94 -4.53
CA GLY A 210 3.70 -19.58 -4.31
C GLY A 210 4.01 -18.14 -4.73
N TYR A 211 5.31 -17.84 -4.96
CA TYR A 211 5.74 -16.48 -5.35
C TYR A 211 5.20 -16.11 -6.74
N PRO A 212 4.67 -14.89 -6.96
CA PRO A 212 4.66 -13.72 -6.05
C PRO A 212 3.37 -13.56 -5.23
N ALA A 213 2.52 -14.60 -5.11
CA ALA A 213 1.27 -14.50 -4.37
C ALA A 213 1.50 -14.09 -2.91
N ILE A 214 0.64 -13.20 -2.39
CA ILE A 214 0.79 -12.62 -1.04
C ILE A 214 -0.57 -12.25 -0.44
N CYS A 215 -0.75 -12.56 0.84
CA CYS A 215 -1.94 -12.23 1.62
C CYS A 215 -1.72 -10.92 2.38
N HIS A 216 -2.55 -9.91 2.12
CA HIS A 216 -2.54 -8.63 2.82
C HIS A 216 -3.56 -8.66 3.96
N ILE A 217 -3.14 -8.25 5.14
CA ILE A 217 -4.00 -8.14 6.33
C ILE A 217 -4.00 -6.70 6.82
N HIS A 218 -5.20 -6.15 7.02
CA HIS A 218 -5.41 -4.92 7.79
C HIS A 218 -5.60 -5.31 9.27
N PRO A 219 -4.59 -5.19 10.14
CA PRO A 219 -4.60 -5.81 11.45
C PRO A 219 -5.23 -4.91 12.52
N GLU A 220 -6.53 -4.70 12.49
CA GLU A 220 -7.26 -3.96 13.53
C GLU A 220 -8.39 -4.80 14.11
N ASN A 221 -8.35 -5.12 15.40
CA ASN A 221 -9.40 -5.88 16.06
C ASN A 221 -10.61 -5.01 16.37
N TRP A 222 -11.54 -4.96 15.43
CA TRP A 222 -12.80 -4.22 15.57
C TRP A 222 -13.68 -4.74 16.70
N GLU A 223 -13.72 -6.03 16.95
CA GLU A 223 -14.58 -6.66 17.96
C GLU A 223 -14.26 -6.15 19.36
N ILE A 224 -12.97 -5.95 19.65
CA ILE A 224 -12.55 -5.35 20.91
C ILE A 224 -12.67 -3.82 20.85
N ALA A 225 -12.29 -3.20 19.73
CA ALA A 225 -12.32 -1.75 19.57
C ALA A 225 -13.72 -1.16 19.83
N ARG A 226 -14.79 -1.85 19.37
CA ARG A 226 -16.18 -1.40 19.64
C ARG A 226 -16.50 -1.30 21.12
N ILE A 227 -15.92 -2.15 21.97
CA ILE A 227 -16.12 -2.09 23.43
C ILE A 227 -15.47 -0.83 24.02
N PHE A 228 -14.25 -0.51 23.55
CA PHE A 228 -13.59 0.74 23.95
C PHE A 228 -14.35 1.96 23.44
N GLU A 229 -14.84 1.92 22.19
CA GLU A 229 -15.66 2.99 21.62
C GLU A 229 -16.91 3.24 22.46
N GLU A 230 -17.65 2.19 22.81
CA GLU A 230 -18.85 2.30 23.65
C GLU A 230 -18.54 2.95 24.99
N ARG A 231 -17.48 2.51 25.68
CA ARG A 231 -17.04 3.09 26.96
C ARG A 231 -16.65 4.56 26.84
N LEU A 232 -15.94 4.94 25.76
CA LEU A 232 -15.54 6.32 25.51
C LEU A 232 -16.76 7.22 25.23
N ARG A 233 -17.73 6.74 24.45
CA ARG A 233 -18.99 7.45 24.18
C ARG A 233 -19.80 7.63 25.47
N GLN A 234 -19.91 6.60 26.32
CA GLN A 234 -20.57 6.70 27.63
C GLN A 234 -19.88 7.68 28.58
N ALA A 235 -18.54 7.79 28.49
CA ALA A 235 -17.74 8.76 29.24
C ALA A 235 -17.79 10.18 28.64
N GLY A 236 -18.57 10.42 27.58
CA GLY A 236 -18.69 11.73 26.91
C GLY A 236 -17.45 12.14 26.11
N ARG A 237 -16.51 11.22 25.84
CA ARG A 237 -15.32 11.49 25.06
C ARG A 237 -15.70 11.54 23.57
N ASN A 238 -15.50 12.68 22.95
CA ASN A 238 -15.77 12.91 21.53
C ASN A 238 -14.64 13.68 20.82
N ASP A 239 -13.53 13.90 21.51
CA ASP A 239 -12.32 14.50 20.97
C ASP A 239 -11.57 13.55 20.02
N PHE A 240 -10.64 14.09 19.24
CA PHE A 240 -9.88 13.29 18.27
C PHE A 240 -9.01 12.21 18.93
N GLY A 241 -8.52 12.44 20.15
CA GLY A 241 -7.79 11.44 20.92
C GLY A 241 -8.63 10.21 21.27
N ALA A 242 -9.96 10.36 21.36
CA ALA A 242 -10.85 9.23 21.61
C ALA A 242 -10.80 8.18 20.50
N TRP A 243 -10.51 8.56 19.24
CA TRP A 243 -10.33 7.60 18.15
C TRP A 243 -9.07 6.74 18.34
N THR A 244 -8.00 7.31 18.85
CA THR A 244 -6.78 6.58 19.24
C THR A 244 -7.04 5.67 20.44
N ASP A 245 -7.70 6.20 21.48
CA ASP A 245 -7.98 5.45 22.71
C ASP A 245 -8.98 4.30 22.49
N ARG A 246 -9.81 4.38 21.45
CA ARG A 246 -10.68 3.29 20.99
C ARG A 246 -9.90 2.06 20.53
N SER A 247 -8.73 2.27 19.96
CA SER A 247 -7.90 1.21 19.39
C SER A 247 -6.53 1.18 20.06
N PRO A 248 -6.43 0.75 21.34
CA PRO A 248 -5.16 0.61 22.02
C PRO A 248 -4.22 -0.34 21.28
N ASP A 249 -2.93 -0.13 21.48
CA ASP A 249 -1.84 -0.75 20.70
C ASP A 249 -1.94 -2.28 20.59
N PHE A 250 -2.41 -2.95 21.65
CA PHE A 250 -2.51 -4.41 21.65
C PHE A 250 -3.55 -4.95 20.66
N LEU A 251 -4.49 -4.16 20.16
CA LEU A 251 -5.49 -4.61 19.20
C LEU A 251 -4.88 -4.90 17.83
N GLU A 252 -3.92 -4.08 17.41
CA GLU A 252 -3.15 -4.28 16.19
C GLU A 252 -2.22 -5.49 16.35
N ALA A 253 -1.44 -5.52 17.44
CA ALA A 253 -0.51 -6.60 17.74
C ALA A 253 -1.21 -7.97 17.88
N GLN A 254 -2.41 -8.02 18.47
CA GLN A 254 -3.19 -9.23 18.64
C GLN A 254 -3.59 -9.84 17.28
N HIS A 255 -4.03 -9.02 16.31
CA HIS A 255 -4.32 -9.52 14.96
C HIS A 255 -3.05 -10.00 14.24
N VAL A 256 -1.94 -9.27 14.37
CA VAL A 256 -0.65 -9.73 13.81
C VAL A 256 -0.27 -11.08 14.40
N HIS A 257 -0.40 -11.25 15.72
CA HIS A 257 -0.16 -12.54 16.39
C HIS A 257 -1.06 -13.66 15.85
N ALA A 258 -2.38 -13.43 15.83
CA ALA A 258 -3.37 -14.44 15.46
C ALA A 258 -3.18 -14.91 14.00
N TYR A 259 -3.01 -13.94 13.08
CA TYR A 259 -2.88 -14.30 11.66
C TYR A 259 -1.51 -14.84 11.28
N SER A 260 -0.45 -14.43 11.98
CA SER A 260 0.85 -15.07 11.88
C SER A 260 0.80 -16.52 12.38
N TYR A 261 0.00 -16.80 13.43
CA TYR A 261 -0.21 -18.16 13.91
C TYR A 261 -0.93 -19.03 12.86
N ILE A 262 -2.04 -18.54 12.28
CA ILE A 262 -2.78 -19.23 11.22
C ILE A 262 -1.86 -19.50 10.02
N ALA A 263 -1.12 -18.49 9.56
CA ALA A 263 -0.21 -18.62 8.43
C ALA A 263 0.85 -19.72 8.63
N ARG A 264 1.34 -19.89 9.85
CA ARG A 264 2.30 -20.97 10.18
C ARG A 264 1.68 -22.35 10.20
N GLN A 265 0.38 -22.45 10.49
CA GLN A 265 -0.35 -23.73 10.50
C GLN A 265 -0.89 -24.09 9.11
N THR A 266 -0.96 -23.11 8.19
CA THR A 266 -1.39 -23.34 6.82
C THR A 266 -0.34 -24.15 6.06
N PRO A 267 -0.71 -25.26 5.37
CA PRO A 267 0.24 -26.02 4.56
C PRO A 267 0.89 -25.18 3.48
N GLY A 268 2.18 -25.40 3.24
CA GLY A 268 2.94 -24.66 2.25
C GLY A 268 3.61 -23.41 2.80
N HIS A 269 3.84 -22.40 1.96
CA HIS A 269 4.58 -21.19 2.32
C HIS A 269 3.71 -19.95 2.13
N VAL A 270 3.10 -19.49 3.20
CA VAL A 270 2.28 -18.26 3.20
C VAL A 270 3.20 -17.05 3.27
N ARG A 271 3.00 -16.09 2.36
CA ARG A 271 3.59 -14.77 2.42
C ARG A 271 2.56 -13.80 2.97
N LEU A 272 2.89 -13.14 4.08
CA LEU A 272 2.03 -12.14 4.71
C LEU A 272 2.52 -10.71 4.45
N TYR A 273 1.58 -9.82 4.21
CA TYR A 273 1.79 -8.39 4.13
C TYR A 273 0.89 -7.68 5.14
N LEU A 274 1.47 -7.18 6.21
CA LEU A 274 0.77 -6.52 7.30
C LEU A 274 0.72 -5.02 7.01
N GLN A 275 -0.49 -4.51 6.76
CA GLN A 275 -0.69 -3.10 6.44
C GLN A 275 -0.77 -2.25 7.70
N HIS A 276 -0.40 -1.00 7.58
CA HIS A 276 -0.53 0.03 8.63
C HIS A 276 0.07 -0.38 9.98
N ALA A 277 1.21 -1.07 9.99
CA ALA A 277 1.95 -1.37 11.22
C ALA A 277 2.37 -0.04 11.88
N THR A 278 1.86 0.26 13.07
CA THR A 278 1.97 1.58 13.68
C THR A 278 2.38 1.57 15.15
N THR A 279 2.39 0.41 15.81
CA THR A 279 2.66 0.35 17.26
C THR A 279 3.88 -0.51 17.59
N LYS A 280 4.54 -0.16 18.70
CA LYS A 280 5.70 -0.92 19.17
C LYS A 280 5.35 -2.39 19.42
N LEU A 281 4.19 -2.68 20.01
CA LEU A 281 3.74 -4.06 20.25
C LEU A 281 3.59 -4.84 18.94
N THR A 282 3.15 -4.18 17.88
CA THR A 282 3.06 -4.77 16.54
C THR A 282 4.44 -5.11 15.98
N PHE A 283 5.42 -4.24 16.16
CA PHE A 283 6.80 -4.50 15.70
C PHE A 283 7.42 -5.68 16.43
N ASP A 284 7.18 -5.82 17.73
CA ASP A 284 7.62 -6.97 18.53
C ASP A 284 6.99 -8.29 17.99
N GLU A 285 5.71 -8.28 17.63
CA GLU A 285 5.03 -9.45 17.04
C GLU A 285 5.54 -9.78 15.62
N ILE A 286 5.83 -8.79 14.80
CA ILE A 286 6.43 -8.98 13.48
C ILE A 286 7.82 -9.63 13.61
N ALA A 287 8.65 -9.09 14.50
CA ALA A 287 9.98 -9.64 14.76
C ALA A 287 9.90 -11.09 15.23
N ARG A 288 8.94 -11.39 16.11
CA ARG A 288 8.69 -12.76 16.58
C ARG A 288 8.25 -13.68 15.44
N ALA A 289 7.28 -13.27 14.62
CA ALA A 289 6.80 -14.07 13.50
C ALA A 289 7.93 -14.42 12.52
N ARG A 290 8.83 -13.47 12.23
CA ARG A 290 10.02 -13.69 11.40
C ARG A 290 11.02 -14.62 12.06
N ALA A 291 11.28 -14.47 13.36
CA ALA A 291 12.15 -15.37 14.11
C ALA A 291 11.62 -16.82 14.11
N GLU A 292 10.30 -17.00 14.03
CA GLU A 292 9.64 -18.28 13.88
C GLU A 292 9.61 -18.81 12.43
N GLY A 293 10.26 -18.09 11.49
CA GLY A 293 10.47 -18.51 10.10
C GLY A 293 9.35 -18.14 9.13
N LEU A 294 8.40 -17.28 9.52
CA LEU A 294 7.34 -16.81 8.63
C LEU A 294 7.86 -15.68 7.73
N GLU A 295 7.49 -15.71 6.46
CA GLU A 295 7.75 -14.62 5.52
C GLU A 295 6.70 -13.51 5.70
N VAL A 296 7.07 -12.50 6.50
CA VAL A 296 6.20 -11.37 6.85
C VAL A 296 6.82 -10.07 6.37
N TYR A 297 6.04 -9.27 5.69
CA TYR A 297 6.36 -7.90 5.32
C TYR A 297 5.45 -6.94 6.07
N ALA A 298 6.01 -5.84 6.56
CA ALA A 298 5.26 -4.82 7.25
C ALA A 298 5.27 -3.51 6.46
N GLN A 299 4.10 -2.90 6.34
CA GLN A 299 3.94 -1.61 5.69
C GLN A 299 3.40 -0.60 6.71
N THR A 300 3.86 0.63 6.58
CA THR A 300 3.27 1.80 7.24
C THR A 300 2.94 2.89 6.22
N GLY A 301 2.44 4.03 6.66
CA GLY A 301 2.09 5.14 5.78
C GLY A 301 2.56 6.50 6.29
N PRO A 302 2.55 7.52 5.41
CA PRO A 302 3.13 8.83 5.70
C PRO A 302 2.47 9.54 6.87
N ALA A 303 1.16 9.37 7.08
CA ALA A 303 0.44 10.02 8.17
C ALA A 303 0.96 9.59 9.54
N TRP A 304 1.22 8.29 9.74
CA TRP A 304 1.69 7.74 11.02
C TRP A 304 3.15 8.09 11.34
N LEU A 305 3.90 8.61 10.38
CA LEU A 305 5.30 9.01 10.58
C LEU A 305 5.47 10.37 11.28
N TRP A 306 4.43 11.22 11.31
CA TRP A 306 4.57 12.55 11.89
C TRP A 306 3.28 13.11 12.52
N MET A 307 2.10 12.60 12.13
CA MET A 307 0.83 13.12 12.63
C MET A 307 0.43 12.47 13.95
N GLU A 308 0.08 13.28 14.93
CA GLU A 308 -0.47 12.86 16.21
C GLU A 308 -1.99 13.05 16.24
N PRO A 309 -2.73 12.47 17.22
CA PRO A 309 -4.20 12.51 17.27
C PRO A 309 -4.81 13.91 17.18
N GLN A 310 -4.12 14.94 17.68
CA GLN A 310 -4.61 16.34 17.64
C GLN A 310 -4.73 16.93 16.24
N TYR A 311 -4.16 16.30 15.21
CA TYR A 311 -4.37 16.71 13.81
C TYR A 311 -5.81 16.53 13.34
N GLY A 312 -6.63 15.89 14.17
CA GLY A 312 -8.06 16.06 14.05
C GLY A 312 -8.72 15.32 12.91
N TRP A 313 -8.28 14.09 12.59
CA TRP A 313 -8.91 13.30 11.56
C TRP A 313 -9.08 11.84 11.93
N ARG A 314 -10.11 11.21 11.33
CA ARG A 314 -10.42 9.80 11.51
C ARG A 314 -9.77 8.97 10.42
N ILE A 315 -8.80 8.14 10.77
CA ILE A 315 -8.20 7.14 9.88
C ILE A 315 -8.17 5.77 10.56
N ASN A 316 -8.16 4.74 9.78
CA ASN A 316 -8.06 3.34 10.19
C ASN A 316 -6.75 2.78 9.63
N VAL A 317 -5.81 2.34 10.45
CA VAL A 317 -5.80 2.39 11.92
C VAL A 317 -5.62 3.83 12.44
N PRO A 318 -5.91 4.13 13.75
CA PRO A 318 -5.79 5.48 14.28
C PRO A 318 -4.38 6.05 14.21
N LEU A 319 -4.28 7.38 14.17
CA LEU A 319 -3.04 8.10 14.46
C LEU A 319 -2.51 7.72 15.83
N ARG A 320 -1.19 7.64 15.99
CA ARG A 320 -0.56 7.22 17.24
C ARG A 320 0.09 8.39 17.98
N ARG A 321 0.34 8.20 19.27
CA ARG A 321 1.07 9.16 20.09
C ARG A 321 2.57 9.10 19.76
N ARG A 322 3.29 10.11 20.23
CA ARG A 322 4.70 10.35 19.90
C ARG A 322 5.60 9.15 20.13
N ASP A 323 5.41 8.40 21.20
CA ASP A 323 6.19 7.20 21.54
C ASP A 323 6.13 6.12 20.44
N ASN A 324 4.95 5.87 19.87
CA ASN A 324 4.79 4.96 18.75
C ASN A 324 5.36 5.54 17.45
N ILE A 325 5.24 6.85 17.23
CA ILE A 325 5.84 7.51 16.05
C ILE A 325 7.37 7.36 16.08
N GLU A 326 8.01 7.59 17.23
CA GLU A 326 9.47 7.43 17.35
C GLU A 326 9.88 5.94 17.21
N ALA A 327 9.12 5.01 17.77
CA ALA A 327 9.34 3.57 17.58
C ALA A 327 9.18 3.15 16.10
N LEU A 328 8.24 3.75 15.38
CA LEU A 328 8.02 3.49 13.95
C LEU A 328 9.23 3.95 13.10
N TRP A 329 9.82 5.10 13.40
CA TRP A 329 11.05 5.55 12.73
C TRP A 329 12.22 4.58 12.95
N VAL A 330 12.37 4.04 14.16
CA VAL A 330 13.36 3.00 14.46
C VAL A 330 13.06 1.75 13.64
N ALA A 331 11.81 1.29 13.63
CA ALA A 331 11.40 0.09 12.88
C ALA A 331 11.58 0.25 11.35
N LEU A 332 11.43 1.46 10.81
CA LEU A 332 11.79 1.74 9.41
C LEU A 332 13.29 1.71 9.17
N ALA A 333 14.07 2.26 10.09
CA ALA A 333 15.53 2.31 9.94
C ALA A 333 16.18 0.93 10.04
N ASP A 334 15.74 0.08 10.96
CA ASP A 334 16.31 -1.25 11.22
C ASP A 334 15.76 -2.37 10.31
N GLY A 335 14.69 -2.11 9.55
CA GLY A 335 14.11 -3.09 8.62
C GLY A 335 12.97 -3.92 9.20
N THR A 336 12.51 -3.64 10.40
CA THR A 336 11.30 -4.26 10.97
C THR A 336 10.06 -3.89 10.14
N VAL A 337 9.98 -2.61 9.70
CA VAL A 337 9.00 -2.15 8.71
C VAL A 337 9.69 -2.03 7.35
N ASP A 338 9.16 -2.71 6.34
CA ASP A 338 9.77 -2.89 5.02
C ASP A 338 9.35 -1.84 4.01
N VAL A 339 8.10 -1.39 4.08
CA VAL A 339 7.43 -0.62 3.02
C VAL A 339 6.72 0.59 3.59
N VAL A 340 6.75 1.68 2.83
CA VAL A 340 5.84 2.82 3.03
C VAL A 340 4.87 2.86 1.86
N GLY A 341 3.57 2.79 2.14
CA GLY A 341 2.48 2.96 1.18
C GLY A 341 1.58 4.12 1.59
N SER A 342 0.90 4.76 0.65
CA SER A 342 0.16 5.97 0.97
C SER A 342 -1.13 5.71 1.76
N ASP A 343 -1.77 4.58 1.55
CA ASP A 343 -3.14 4.30 1.98
C ASP A 343 -4.10 5.44 1.57
N HIS A 344 -3.88 5.92 0.34
CA HIS A 344 -4.59 7.08 -0.18
C HIS A 344 -6.05 6.76 -0.44
N VAL A 345 -6.91 7.56 0.13
CA VAL A 345 -8.34 7.55 -0.14
C VAL A 345 -8.87 8.97 -0.11
N VAL A 346 -9.57 9.39 -1.16
CA VAL A 346 -10.19 10.72 -1.20
C VAL A 346 -11.63 10.59 -0.75
N ALA A 347 -11.98 11.34 0.28
CA ALA A 347 -13.36 11.43 0.73
C ALA A 347 -14.26 11.99 -0.38
N TRP A 348 -15.57 11.80 -0.24
CA TRP A 348 -16.65 12.18 -1.14
C TRP A 348 -16.36 13.43 -1.99
N GLU A 349 -17.29 13.98 -2.69
CA GLU A 349 -17.19 15.15 -3.55
C GLU A 349 -16.18 16.24 -3.08
N PRO A 350 -15.63 17.07 -3.98
CA PRO A 350 -14.81 18.20 -3.58
C PRO A 350 -15.53 18.99 -2.50
N SER A 351 -15.01 18.90 -1.30
CA SER A 351 -15.56 19.59 -0.13
C SER A 351 -14.42 20.35 0.52
N SER A 352 -14.72 21.49 1.10
CA SER A 352 -13.71 22.18 1.90
C SER A 352 -13.35 21.34 3.15
N TYR A 353 -12.16 21.61 3.70
CA TYR A 353 -11.79 21.03 4.99
C TYR A 353 -12.86 21.31 6.04
N GLU A 354 -13.42 22.54 6.04
CA GLU A 354 -14.43 22.98 6.98
C GLU A 354 -15.73 22.20 6.87
N GLU A 355 -16.13 21.79 5.66
CA GLU A 355 -17.32 20.96 5.43
C GLU A 355 -17.11 19.52 5.88
N MET A 356 -15.88 19.02 5.77
CA MET A 356 -15.51 17.67 6.18
C MET A 356 -15.19 17.57 7.66
N TYR A 357 -14.69 18.67 8.25
CA TYR A 357 -14.28 18.73 9.63
C TYR A 357 -15.48 18.61 10.57
N ASN A 358 -15.37 17.71 11.52
CA ASN A 358 -16.34 17.62 12.61
C ASN A 358 -15.56 17.44 13.93
N PRO A 359 -15.71 18.35 14.90
CA PRO A 359 -15.02 18.24 16.18
C PRO A 359 -15.43 17.00 16.99
N ASN A 360 -16.60 16.42 16.69
CA ASN A 360 -16.98 15.12 17.22
C ASN A 360 -16.40 14.01 16.35
N ILE A 361 -15.37 13.34 16.85
CA ILE A 361 -14.65 12.28 16.12
C ILE A 361 -15.58 11.15 15.64
N TRP A 362 -16.65 10.88 16.36
CA TRP A 362 -17.60 9.82 16.01
C TRP A 362 -18.42 10.14 14.78
N SER A 363 -18.60 11.42 14.48
CA SER A 363 -19.29 11.93 13.28
C SER A 363 -18.33 12.38 12.18
N CYS A 364 -17.03 12.42 12.45
CA CYS A 364 -16.01 12.74 11.45
C CYS A 364 -15.97 11.65 10.38
N ARG A 365 -15.90 12.04 9.12
CA ARG A 365 -15.75 11.10 8.00
C ARG A 365 -14.36 10.45 8.01
N THR A 366 -14.28 9.23 7.51
CA THR A 366 -13.00 8.50 7.38
C THR A 366 -12.32 8.80 6.07
N GLY A 367 -11.00 8.76 6.08
CA GLY A 367 -10.15 8.88 4.90
C GLY A 367 -9.90 10.32 4.48
N PHE A 368 -8.69 10.55 4.03
CA PHE A 368 -8.26 11.81 3.41
C PHE A 368 -7.10 11.54 2.44
N SER A 369 -6.80 12.49 1.59
CA SER A 369 -5.75 12.33 0.60
C SER A 369 -4.36 12.31 1.26
N ARG A 370 -3.57 11.29 0.96
CA ARG A 370 -2.24 11.05 1.56
C ARG A 370 -1.13 10.83 0.54
N VAL A 371 -1.47 10.63 -0.70
CA VAL A 371 -0.49 10.31 -1.75
C VAL A 371 0.61 11.37 -1.85
N GLU A 372 0.24 12.64 -1.79
CA GLU A 372 1.16 13.77 -1.89
C GLU A 372 2.01 13.99 -0.62
N MET A 373 1.64 13.32 0.51
CA MET A 373 2.44 13.35 1.74
C MET A 373 3.63 12.39 1.70
N MET A 374 3.56 11.34 0.89
CA MET A 374 4.45 10.18 1.02
C MET A 374 5.92 10.57 0.93
N LEU A 375 6.33 11.16 -0.17
CA LEU A 375 7.73 11.51 -0.38
C LEU A 375 8.19 12.70 0.48
N PRO A 376 7.44 13.82 0.59
CA PRO A 376 7.81 14.92 1.48
C PRO A 376 7.97 14.51 2.95
N ALA A 377 7.12 13.63 3.49
CA ALA A 377 7.25 13.13 4.85
C ALA A 377 8.54 12.31 5.04
N LEU A 378 8.86 11.41 4.11
CA LEU A 378 10.08 10.61 4.14
C LEU A 378 11.35 11.47 4.02
N LEU A 379 11.34 12.46 3.13
CA LEU A 379 12.50 13.33 2.91
C LEU A 379 12.67 14.34 4.06
N SER A 380 11.60 14.98 4.51
CA SER A 380 11.65 16.00 5.55
C SER A 380 11.88 15.38 6.94
N GLU A 381 11.00 14.47 7.34
CA GLU A 381 10.99 13.91 8.67
C GLU A 381 12.01 12.76 8.82
N GLY A 382 12.32 12.07 7.73
CA GLY A 382 13.29 10.98 7.68
C GLY A 382 14.69 11.49 7.37
N VAL A 383 14.96 11.83 6.10
CA VAL A 383 16.32 12.13 5.61
C VAL A 383 16.87 13.43 6.20
N ASN A 384 16.15 14.54 6.09
CA ASN A 384 16.62 15.84 6.56
C ASN A 384 16.75 15.93 8.09
N LYS A 385 16.04 15.08 8.84
CA LYS A 385 16.20 14.95 10.29
C LYS A 385 17.16 13.82 10.70
N GLY A 386 17.81 13.15 9.76
CA GLY A 386 18.81 12.11 10.02
C GLY A 386 18.26 10.81 10.61
N ARG A 387 16.96 10.54 10.49
CA ARG A 387 16.34 9.30 10.94
C ARG A 387 16.49 8.15 9.94
N LEU A 388 16.54 8.48 8.65
CA LEU A 388 16.77 7.53 7.55
C LEU A 388 17.86 8.04 6.62
N SER A 389 18.58 7.13 5.98
CA SER A 389 19.37 7.49 4.80
C SER A 389 18.47 7.60 3.56
N ILE A 390 18.91 8.29 2.51
CA ILE A 390 18.16 8.40 1.27
C ILE A 390 18.07 7.04 0.55
N GLU A 391 19.08 6.18 0.70
CA GLU A 391 19.09 4.82 0.19
C GLU A 391 17.99 3.98 0.88
N ARG A 392 17.79 4.20 2.20
CA ARG A 392 16.69 3.53 2.92
C ARG A 392 15.33 4.00 2.41
N VAL A 393 15.18 5.27 2.05
CA VAL A 393 13.95 5.75 1.38
C VAL A 393 13.73 5.01 0.06
N VAL A 394 14.77 4.83 -0.77
CA VAL A 394 14.67 4.04 -2.00
C VAL A 394 14.26 2.59 -1.71
N GLN A 395 14.81 1.97 -0.66
CA GLN A 395 14.41 0.63 -0.27
C GLN A 395 12.93 0.55 0.09
N VAL A 396 12.45 1.41 1.01
CA VAL A 396 11.08 1.32 1.57
C VAL A 396 9.99 1.85 0.65
N ALA A 397 10.32 2.73 -0.30
CA ALA A 397 9.35 3.37 -1.18
C ALA A 397 9.47 2.96 -2.67
N CYS A 398 10.53 2.23 -3.06
CA CYS A 398 10.72 1.81 -4.45
C CYS A 398 11.00 0.31 -4.53
N GLU A 399 12.12 -0.17 -3.97
CA GLU A 399 12.58 -1.56 -4.17
C GLU A 399 11.71 -2.59 -3.45
N ASN A 400 11.49 -2.42 -2.14
CA ASN A 400 10.75 -3.39 -1.34
C ASN A 400 9.29 -3.51 -1.79
N PRO A 401 8.54 -2.41 -2.03
CA PRO A 401 7.18 -2.54 -2.54
C PRO A 401 7.15 -3.21 -3.94
N ALA A 402 8.14 -2.98 -4.80
CA ALA A 402 8.23 -3.69 -6.09
C ALA A 402 8.48 -5.20 -5.89
N LYS A 403 9.35 -5.59 -4.95
CA LYS A 403 9.66 -6.99 -4.62
C LYS A 403 8.46 -7.70 -3.99
N THR A 404 7.81 -7.06 -3.03
CA THR A 404 6.63 -7.64 -2.35
C THR A 404 5.45 -7.81 -3.27
N SER A 405 5.24 -6.87 -4.20
CA SER A 405 4.13 -6.89 -5.16
C SER A 405 4.39 -7.73 -6.42
N GLY A 406 5.60 -8.31 -6.58
CA GLY A 406 5.91 -9.17 -7.73
C GLY A 406 6.14 -8.41 -9.04
N ILE A 407 6.54 -7.13 -8.98
CA ILE A 407 6.87 -6.30 -10.16
C ILE A 407 8.36 -5.94 -10.25
N TRP A 408 9.19 -6.50 -9.35
CA TRP A 408 10.64 -6.35 -9.41
C TRP A 408 11.21 -6.94 -10.71
N GLY A 409 12.24 -6.30 -11.24
CA GLY A 409 12.76 -6.60 -12.60
C GLY A 409 12.17 -5.71 -13.67
N ARG A 410 10.99 -5.11 -13.40
CA ARG A 410 10.39 -4.06 -14.24
C ARG A 410 10.41 -2.70 -13.55
N LYS A 411 10.05 -2.65 -12.25
CA LYS A 411 9.81 -1.44 -11.45
C LYS A 411 10.67 -1.44 -10.19
N GLY A 412 10.84 -0.27 -9.59
CA GLY A 412 11.47 -0.10 -8.28
C GLY A 412 12.99 0.06 -8.30
N SER A 413 13.64 0.06 -9.46
CA SER A 413 15.08 0.31 -9.59
C SER A 413 15.41 1.03 -10.89
N LEU A 414 16.65 1.59 -10.97
CA LEU A 414 17.21 2.17 -12.19
C LEU A 414 18.37 1.32 -12.74
N LEU A 415 18.40 0.04 -12.42
CA LEU A 415 19.35 -0.89 -13.04
C LEU A 415 19.02 -1.09 -14.54
N PRO A 416 20.04 -1.34 -15.40
CA PRO A 416 19.80 -1.61 -16.82
C PRO A 416 18.76 -2.73 -17.04
N GLY A 417 17.81 -2.49 -17.95
CA GLY A 417 16.70 -3.38 -18.26
C GLY A 417 15.40 -3.07 -17.51
N PHE A 418 15.44 -2.35 -16.39
CA PHE A 418 14.24 -1.85 -15.71
C PHE A 418 13.55 -0.77 -16.55
N ASP A 419 12.26 -0.57 -16.36
CA ASP A 419 11.55 0.56 -16.93
C ASP A 419 12.18 1.87 -16.40
N ALA A 420 12.34 2.85 -17.28
CA ALA A 420 12.94 4.13 -16.94
C ALA A 420 11.95 5.03 -16.19
N ASP A 421 11.59 4.55 -15.00
CA ASP A 421 10.72 5.22 -14.04
C ASP A 421 11.58 5.98 -13.02
N VAL A 422 11.50 7.30 -13.03
CA VAL A 422 12.41 8.15 -12.26
C VAL A 422 11.63 9.20 -11.51
N VAL A 423 12.04 9.45 -10.27
CA VAL A 423 11.69 10.69 -9.57
C VAL A 423 12.97 11.48 -9.26
N ILE A 424 12.99 12.74 -9.64
CA ILE A 424 14.07 13.67 -9.30
C ILE A 424 13.61 14.50 -8.11
N VAL A 425 14.43 14.56 -7.06
CA VAL A 425 14.11 15.24 -5.81
C VAL A 425 15.13 16.31 -5.46
N ASP A 426 14.63 17.40 -4.88
CA ASP A 426 15.44 18.47 -4.30
C ASP A 426 15.36 18.39 -2.77
N LEU A 427 16.40 17.88 -2.12
CA LEU A 427 16.47 17.73 -0.65
C LEU A 427 16.55 19.06 0.08
N SER A 428 16.93 20.14 -0.61
CA SER A 428 17.09 21.47 -0.01
C SER A 428 15.80 22.30 -0.08
N ARG A 429 14.88 21.94 -0.97
CA ARG A 429 13.64 22.69 -1.22
C ARG A 429 12.74 22.65 0.00
N GLU A 430 12.50 23.83 0.57
CA GLU A 430 11.65 24.01 1.73
C GLU A 430 10.34 24.68 1.31
N VAL A 431 9.21 24.08 1.68
CA VAL A 431 7.88 24.54 1.27
C VAL A 431 6.93 24.50 2.47
N LYS A 432 6.33 25.65 2.77
CA LYS A 432 5.13 25.70 3.61
C LYS A 432 3.93 25.37 2.74
N VAL A 433 3.32 24.22 3.00
CA VAL A 433 2.24 23.69 2.17
C VAL A 433 1.01 24.60 2.20
N ASN A 434 0.45 24.85 1.06
CA ASN A 434 -0.82 25.55 0.86
C ASN A 434 -1.61 24.90 -0.29
N LYS A 435 -2.84 25.35 -0.52
CA LYS A 435 -3.73 24.81 -1.57
C LYS A 435 -3.08 24.75 -2.96
N GLY A 436 -2.16 25.66 -3.28
CA GLY A 436 -1.43 25.67 -4.55
C GLY A 436 -0.49 24.46 -4.75
N HIS A 437 -0.20 23.70 -3.72
CA HIS A 437 0.63 22.49 -3.79
C HIS A 437 -0.20 21.20 -3.88
N ILE A 438 -1.54 21.30 -3.79
CA ILE A 438 -2.46 20.15 -3.73
C ILE A 438 -3.01 19.85 -5.12
N ASN A 439 -2.88 18.62 -5.57
CA ASN A 439 -3.36 18.16 -6.88
C ASN A 439 -4.51 17.14 -6.75
N THR A 440 -4.71 16.55 -5.57
CA THR A 440 -5.86 15.68 -5.32
C THR A 440 -7.18 16.44 -5.48
N ARG A 441 -8.24 15.75 -5.93
CA ARG A 441 -9.56 16.36 -6.16
C ARG A 441 -10.21 16.95 -4.91
N SER A 442 -9.79 16.54 -3.71
CA SER A 442 -10.27 17.16 -2.47
C SER A 442 -9.95 18.65 -2.38
N GLY A 443 -8.86 19.10 -3.06
CA GLY A 443 -8.42 20.49 -3.04
C GLY A 443 -7.89 20.97 -1.69
N TRP A 444 -7.70 20.06 -0.71
CA TRP A 444 -7.15 20.33 0.59
C TRP A 444 -6.32 19.13 1.10
N SER A 445 -5.46 19.37 2.08
CA SER A 445 -4.65 18.33 2.72
C SER A 445 -4.39 18.69 4.18
N LEU A 446 -4.26 17.68 5.03
CA LEU A 446 -3.81 17.88 6.43
C LEU A 446 -2.34 18.35 6.52
N MET A 447 -1.62 18.39 5.41
CA MET A 447 -0.30 19.00 5.33
C MET A 447 -0.35 20.54 5.30
N GLU A 448 -1.49 21.16 5.02
CA GLU A 448 -1.57 22.62 4.90
C GLU A 448 -1.07 23.33 6.16
N GLY A 449 -0.25 24.34 5.96
CA GLY A 449 0.39 25.09 7.04
C GLY A 449 1.68 24.47 7.58
N HIS A 450 1.97 23.19 7.28
CA HIS A 450 3.24 22.55 7.66
C HIS A 450 4.35 22.90 6.67
N THR A 451 5.58 22.94 7.17
CA THR A 451 6.77 23.15 6.36
C THR A 451 7.50 21.83 6.22
N PHE A 452 7.64 21.35 4.99
CA PHE A 452 8.45 20.20 4.66
C PHE A 452 9.68 20.61 3.87
N LYS A 453 10.80 19.94 4.13
CA LYS A 453 12.06 20.11 3.41
C LYS A 453 12.42 18.83 2.67
N GLY A 454 12.55 18.93 1.36
CA GLY A 454 12.73 17.81 0.45
C GLY A 454 11.44 17.50 -0.34
N TRP A 455 11.52 17.71 -1.67
CA TRP A 455 10.35 17.60 -2.55
C TRP A 455 10.70 16.96 -3.89
N PRO A 456 9.75 16.21 -4.50
CA PRO A 456 9.88 15.85 -5.91
C PRO A 456 9.83 17.10 -6.78
N VAL A 457 10.64 17.13 -7.82
CA VAL A 457 10.65 18.24 -8.80
C VAL A 457 10.34 17.75 -10.21
N LYS A 458 10.50 16.46 -10.48
CA LYS A 458 10.16 15.86 -11.77
C LYS A 458 9.86 14.37 -11.60
N THR A 459 8.81 13.90 -12.25
CA THR A 459 8.43 12.48 -12.33
C THR A 459 8.46 12.04 -13.79
N ILE A 460 9.07 10.90 -14.05
CA ILE A 460 9.29 10.33 -15.38
C ILE A 460 8.77 8.91 -15.34
N LEU A 461 7.88 8.56 -16.25
CA LEU A 461 7.34 7.22 -16.46
C LEU A 461 7.80 6.68 -17.79
N ARG A 462 8.57 5.61 -17.78
CA ARG A 462 9.16 4.98 -18.98
C ARG A 462 9.79 6.03 -19.90
N GLY A 463 10.70 6.83 -19.33
CA GLY A 463 11.48 7.84 -20.06
C GLY A 463 10.70 9.09 -20.50
N LYS A 464 9.44 9.27 -20.09
CA LYS A 464 8.63 10.45 -20.41
C LYS A 464 8.20 11.18 -19.15
N VAL A 465 8.36 12.50 -19.14
CA VAL A 465 7.92 13.34 -18.02
C VAL A 465 6.41 13.27 -17.90
N THR A 466 5.91 12.95 -16.70
CA THR A 466 4.47 12.89 -16.37
C THR A 466 4.04 13.94 -15.37
N ALA A 467 5.00 14.48 -14.59
CA ALA A 467 4.77 15.64 -13.73
C ALA A 467 6.07 16.41 -13.52
N GLU A 468 5.96 17.71 -13.35
CA GLU A 468 7.12 18.56 -13.07
C GLU A 468 6.75 19.81 -12.25
N TRP A 469 7.74 20.33 -11.53
CA TRP A 469 7.65 21.61 -10.87
C TRP A 469 8.19 22.70 -11.80
N ALA A 470 7.33 23.25 -12.63
CA ALA A 470 7.71 24.33 -13.55
C ALA A 470 8.07 25.60 -12.76
N LYS A 471 8.93 26.46 -13.37
CA LYS A 471 9.49 27.66 -12.73
C LYS A 471 8.43 28.58 -12.12
N ASP A 472 7.30 28.75 -12.81
CA ASP A 472 6.21 29.65 -12.40
C ASP A 472 5.04 28.91 -11.74
N SER A 473 5.19 27.61 -11.47
CA SER A 473 4.17 26.82 -10.79
C SER A 473 4.33 26.90 -9.27
N PRO A 474 3.24 26.98 -8.50
CA PRO A 474 3.32 26.92 -7.04
C PRO A 474 3.79 25.55 -6.53
N GLY A 475 3.67 24.48 -7.32
CA GLY A 475 4.05 23.11 -6.96
C GLY A 475 4.15 22.21 -8.18
N MET A 476 4.27 20.91 -7.95
CA MET A 476 4.22 19.90 -9.01
C MET A 476 2.91 19.96 -9.80
N ARG A 477 2.99 19.76 -11.11
CA ARG A 477 1.82 19.69 -11.99
C ARG A 477 1.95 18.51 -12.95
N PRO A 478 0.84 17.82 -13.27
CA PRO A 478 0.87 16.76 -14.26
C PRO A 478 1.16 17.33 -15.66
N VAL A 479 1.91 16.57 -16.46
CA VAL A 479 2.35 16.94 -17.81
C VAL A 479 2.00 15.84 -18.80
N GLY A 480 1.52 16.23 -19.98
CA GLY A 480 1.19 15.30 -21.06
C GLY A 480 -0.10 14.51 -20.83
N ASP A 481 -0.31 13.54 -21.71
CA ASP A 481 -1.49 12.67 -21.69
C ASP A 481 -1.32 11.47 -20.75
N PRO A 482 -2.43 10.88 -20.29
CA PRO A 482 -2.41 9.60 -19.58
C PRO A 482 -1.64 8.53 -20.36
N ARG A 483 -0.82 7.74 -19.65
CA ARG A 483 0.02 6.69 -20.24
C ARG A 483 0.22 5.49 -19.34
N GLY A 484 -0.53 5.41 -18.26
CA GLY A 484 -0.51 4.29 -17.33
C GLY A 484 -0.87 2.99 -18.04
N ARG A 485 -0.30 1.89 -17.59
CA ARG A 485 -0.58 0.54 -18.05
C ARG A 485 -0.95 -0.35 -16.88
N TYR A 486 -1.76 -1.34 -17.14
CA TYR A 486 -1.96 -2.40 -16.17
C TYR A 486 -0.71 -3.28 -16.07
N LEU A 487 -0.21 -3.46 -14.86
CA LEU A 487 0.96 -4.29 -14.56
C LEU A 487 0.50 -5.70 -14.17
N ARG A 488 0.30 -6.56 -15.16
CA ARG A 488 0.07 -7.98 -14.92
C ARG A 488 1.28 -8.59 -14.21
N ARG A 489 1.04 -9.45 -13.25
CA ARG A 489 2.06 -10.23 -12.52
C ARG A 489 1.89 -11.70 -12.86
N GLU A 490 3.00 -12.42 -12.99
CA GLU A 490 3.00 -13.80 -13.44
C GLU A 490 3.49 -14.71 -12.32
N LEU A 491 2.84 -15.86 -12.18
CA LEU A 491 3.28 -16.93 -11.30
C LEU A 491 4.60 -17.53 -11.84
N GLY A 492 5.41 -18.09 -10.92
CA GLY A 492 6.70 -18.69 -11.30
C GLY A 492 7.78 -17.68 -11.68
N THR A 493 7.54 -16.38 -11.55
CA THR A 493 8.60 -15.37 -11.65
C THR A 493 9.73 -15.70 -10.67
N PRO A 494 11.01 -15.65 -11.09
CA PRO A 494 12.11 -15.89 -10.16
C PRO A 494 12.03 -14.96 -8.96
N ARG A 495 12.18 -15.51 -7.77
CA ARG A 495 12.32 -14.68 -6.57
C ARG A 495 13.49 -13.72 -6.77
N PRO A 496 13.33 -12.42 -6.50
CA PRO A 496 14.48 -11.54 -6.39
C PRO A 496 15.46 -12.18 -5.42
N GLY A 497 16.75 -12.27 -5.77
CA GLY A 497 17.78 -12.87 -4.93
C GLY A 497 17.60 -12.36 -3.51
N SER A 498 17.56 -13.27 -2.56
CA SER A 498 17.04 -13.14 -1.21
C SER A 498 16.96 -11.70 -0.75
N MET A 499 15.76 -11.14 -0.60
CA MET A 499 15.63 -10.10 0.40
C MET A 499 16.14 -10.80 1.65
N GLU A 500 17.38 -10.53 2.03
CA GLU A 500 17.87 -10.95 3.32
C GLU A 500 16.93 -10.30 4.33
N VAL A 501 15.91 -11.06 4.70
CA VAL A 501 15.32 -10.87 6.00
C VAL A 501 16.52 -11.11 6.90
N ASN A 502 17.09 -10.04 7.45
CA ASN A 502 18.12 -10.12 8.48
C ASN A 502 17.45 -10.77 9.69
N SER A 503 17.25 -12.07 9.59
CA SER A 503 16.83 -12.92 10.69
C SER A 503 18.12 -13.56 11.21
N PRO A 504 18.61 -13.15 12.38
CA PRO A 504 19.84 -13.69 12.94
C PRO A 504 19.70 -15.16 13.39
N VAL A 505 18.55 -15.80 13.22
CA VAL A 505 18.34 -17.19 13.65
C VAL A 505 17.68 -17.98 12.54
N ARG A 506 18.47 -18.80 11.82
CA ARG A 506 17.94 -20.01 11.19
C ARG A 506 17.56 -20.97 12.31
N VAL A 507 16.32 -20.94 12.76
CA VAL A 507 15.77 -22.08 13.49
C VAL A 507 15.70 -23.23 12.49
N SER A 508 16.51 -24.25 12.70
CA SER A 508 16.43 -25.47 11.91
C SER A 508 14.99 -25.96 12.02
N ARG A 509 14.26 -25.95 10.91
CA ARG A 509 12.99 -26.65 10.80
C ARG A 509 13.27 -28.11 11.17
N THR A 510 12.78 -28.51 12.30
CA THR A 510 12.52 -29.93 12.50
C THR A 510 11.31 -30.25 11.63
N ASP A 511 11.57 -30.84 10.47
CA ASP A 511 10.60 -31.19 9.42
C ASP A 511 9.47 -32.15 9.86
N ARG A 512 9.30 -32.33 11.16
CA ARG A 512 8.36 -33.31 11.73
C ARG A 512 6.90 -32.83 11.84
N TRP A 513 6.60 -31.58 11.55
CA TRP A 513 5.25 -31.05 11.76
C TRP A 513 4.55 -30.58 10.48
N LEU A 514 5.21 -30.66 9.32
CA LEU A 514 4.69 -30.23 8.01
C LEU A 514 4.36 -31.41 7.08
N ALA A 515 4.46 -32.64 7.55
CA ALA A 515 3.82 -33.75 6.86
C ALA A 515 2.32 -33.59 7.05
N ASP A 516 1.59 -33.72 5.92
CA ASP A 516 0.13 -33.72 5.75
C ASP A 516 -0.66 -33.70 7.07
N PRO A 517 -1.43 -32.67 7.40
CA PRO A 517 -2.18 -32.55 8.65
C PRO A 517 -3.11 -33.77 8.88
N TYR A 518 -3.46 -34.51 7.83
CA TYR A 518 -4.26 -35.74 7.88
C TYR A 518 -3.44 -36.98 8.22
N GLN A 519 -2.11 -36.91 8.29
CA GLN A 519 -1.24 -38.01 8.68
C GLN A 519 -0.75 -37.94 10.14
N ARG A 520 -1.39 -37.16 11.00
CA ARG A 520 -1.08 -37.16 12.43
C ARG A 520 -1.44 -38.52 13.03
N PRO A 521 -0.57 -39.14 13.86
CA PRO A 521 -0.95 -40.32 14.61
C PRO A 521 -2.20 -40.04 15.45
N GLY A 522 -3.30 -40.73 15.18
CA GLY A 522 -4.59 -40.53 15.85
C GLY A 522 -5.63 -39.73 15.07
N PHE A 523 -5.30 -39.21 13.88
CA PHE A 523 -6.27 -38.59 12.99
C PHE A 523 -6.60 -39.56 11.85
N SER A 524 -7.81 -40.09 11.84
CA SER A 524 -8.32 -40.90 10.73
C SER A 524 -9.38 -40.09 9.98
N PRO A 525 -9.35 -40.05 8.61
CA PRO A 525 -10.42 -39.47 7.82
C PRO A 525 -11.81 -40.05 8.11
N GLU A 526 -11.88 -41.23 8.72
CA GLU A 526 -13.13 -41.87 9.12
C GLU A 526 -13.79 -41.24 10.35
N THR A 527 -13.05 -40.47 11.17
CA THR A 527 -13.59 -39.72 12.30
C THR A 527 -14.34 -38.46 11.90
N LEU A 528 -14.27 -38.04 10.64
CA LEU A 528 -15.01 -36.89 10.07
C LEU A 528 -16.34 -37.31 9.43
N LYS A 529 -16.78 -38.56 9.54
CA LYS A 529 -18.15 -38.93 9.14
C LYS A 529 -19.13 -38.30 10.13
N TYR A 530 -19.66 -37.12 9.74
CA TYR A 530 -20.84 -36.54 10.37
C TYR A 530 -21.94 -37.62 10.41
N THR A 531 -22.18 -38.18 11.57
CA THR A 531 -23.41 -38.93 11.81
C THR A 531 -24.56 -37.93 11.78
N LYS A 532 -25.38 -38.00 10.71
CA LYS A 532 -26.67 -37.26 10.68
C LYS A 532 -27.37 -37.48 12.01
N PRO A 533 -27.91 -36.42 12.66
CA PRO A 533 -28.78 -36.60 13.80
C PRO A 533 -29.95 -37.48 13.37
N ARG A 534 -30.14 -38.59 14.09
CA ARG A 534 -31.38 -39.39 13.92
C ARG A 534 -32.55 -38.51 14.32
N GLY A 535 -33.45 -38.26 13.36
CA GLY A 535 -34.66 -37.53 13.61
C GLY A 535 -35.50 -38.13 14.72
N LYS A 536 -36.06 -37.33 15.56
CA LYS A 536 -37.36 -37.43 16.15
C LYS A 536 -38.15 -36.20 15.81
#